data_e72cbdae215933cbebf137db8064befb
#
_entry.id   e72cbdae215933cbebf137db8064befb
#
_cell.length_a   1.000
_cell.length_b   1.000
_cell.length_c   1.000
_cell.angle_alpha   90.00
_cell.angle_beta   90.00
_cell.angle_gamma   90.00
#
_symmetry.space_group_name_H-M   'P 1'
#
loop_
_entity.id
_entity.type
_entity.pdbx_description
1 polymer ?
#
loop_
_entity_poly.entity_id
_entity_poly.type
_entity_poly.pdbx_seq_one_letter_code
_entity_poly.pdbx_strand_id
1 'polypeptide(L)'
;MSDHKFSTNALHAGHDTTQTAGTRAVPIYQTSSYVFRDTDHAAKLFSLGELGFIYTRLNNPTNQILQDRLAAVEGGVGAVVFASGTAAISTGLLTLLRAGDHIVASSSLYGGTFNLLNVTLPRLGITTTFVDASNPENFGKAVQANTKAFFVESLGNPKLDVLDLKAISKEAKAAQVPFIVDNTVASPALLNPIKHGANLVIHSLTKYIGGQGTSLGGAIIDAGTFDWTNGKFPEFTEPSAGYHGLVYSEALGPAAFTFKLILEGLRDFGGALSPFNAFQIIQGLETLNVRIKQHSENALELAGWLEGRKEVAWVNYPGLKSSKYYDLAKEYLPNGQSGLVTFGVKGGFEAAKKVTDATKIFSLLANIGDTKSLIIHPASTTHQQLNAEQQLAAGVGQDLIRLSVGLEAIEDLKADLTQAFTAL
;
A
#
# COMPACT_ATOMS: atom_id res chain seq x y z
N MET A 1 -7.28 -16.34 -14.44
CA MET A 1 -7.86 -15.19 -13.68
C MET A 1 -9.35 -15.18 -13.92
N SER A 2 -10.17 -14.92 -12.91
CA SER A 2 -11.62 -14.85 -13.09
C SER A 2 -11.98 -13.54 -13.81
N ASP A 3 -12.86 -13.61 -14.82
CA ASP A 3 -13.38 -12.44 -15.54
C ASP A 3 -14.39 -11.62 -14.69
N HIS A 4 -14.47 -11.93 -13.39
CA HIS A 4 -15.40 -11.26 -12.50
C HIS A 4 -14.93 -9.84 -12.12
N LYS A 5 -15.90 -8.97 -11.84
CA LYS A 5 -15.64 -7.61 -11.37
C LYS A 5 -15.14 -7.59 -9.92
N PHE A 6 -14.55 -6.48 -9.50
CA PHE A 6 -13.97 -6.28 -8.18
C PHE A 6 -14.81 -6.86 -7.03
N SER A 7 -16.08 -6.46 -6.91
CA SER A 7 -16.92 -6.87 -5.77
C SER A 7 -17.12 -8.39 -5.69
N THR A 8 -17.22 -9.07 -6.83
CA THR A 8 -17.35 -10.54 -6.87
C THR A 8 -16.01 -11.20 -6.50
N ASN A 9 -14.90 -10.70 -7.03
CA ASN A 9 -13.56 -11.21 -6.69
C ASN A 9 -13.24 -11.01 -5.20
N ALA A 10 -13.59 -9.87 -4.63
CA ALA A 10 -13.39 -9.57 -3.21
C ALA A 10 -14.14 -10.55 -2.28
N LEU A 11 -15.26 -11.10 -2.73
CA LEU A 11 -16.09 -12.04 -1.96
C LEU A 11 -15.70 -13.51 -2.18
N HIS A 12 -15.28 -13.89 -3.39
CA HIS A 12 -15.24 -15.29 -3.79
C HIS A 12 -13.88 -15.81 -4.23
N ALA A 13 -12.96 -14.95 -4.68
CA ALA A 13 -11.69 -15.42 -5.19
C ALA A 13 -10.87 -16.14 -4.11
N GLY A 14 -10.17 -17.21 -4.50
CA GLY A 14 -9.27 -17.99 -3.65
C GLY A 14 -9.94 -18.93 -2.65
N HIS A 15 -11.26 -18.89 -2.46
CA HIS A 15 -11.94 -19.79 -1.51
C HIS A 15 -12.72 -20.90 -2.25
N ASP A 16 -12.08 -22.06 -2.38
CA ASP A 16 -12.73 -23.29 -2.84
C ASP A 16 -13.28 -24.07 -1.62
N THR A 17 -14.60 -24.09 -1.49
CA THR A 17 -15.28 -24.76 -0.37
C THR A 17 -15.09 -26.27 -0.36
N THR A 18 -14.74 -26.89 -1.49
CA THR A 18 -14.47 -28.34 -1.56
C THR A 18 -13.18 -28.71 -0.83
N GLN A 19 -12.23 -27.77 -0.74
CA GLN A 19 -10.96 -27.93 -0.03
C GLN A 19 -11.03 -27.53 1.46
N THR A 20 -12.16 -26.99 1.90
CA THR A 20 -12.34 -26.47 3.25
C THR A 20 -13.52 -27.10 3.99
N ALA A 21 -13.74 -28.40 3.82
CA ALA A 21 -14.84 -29.16 4.43
C ALA A 21 -16.25 -28.57 4.17
N GLY A 22 -16.45 -27.85 3.06
CA GLY A 22 -17.71 -27.21 2.69
C GLY A 22 -18.05 -25.95 3.49
N THR A 23 -17.09 -25.37 4.22
CA THR A 23 -17.35 -24.17 5.02
C THR A 23 -17.67 -22.96 4.14
N ARG A 24 -18.70 -22.18 4.53
CA ARG A 24 -19.04 -20.94 3.84
C ARG A 24 -18.08 -19.81 4.17
N ALA A 25 -17.68 -19.69 5.43
CA ALA A 25 -16.64 -18.76 5.87
C ALA A 25 -15.24 -19.35 5.64
N VAL A 26 -14.27 -18.50 5.38
CA VAL A 26 -12.87 -18.93 5.28
C VAL A 26 -12.39 -19.48 6.63
N PRO A 27 -11.87 -20.71 6.71
CA PRO A 27 -11.37 -21.27 7.96
C PRO A 27 -10.06 -20.61 8.40
N ILE A 28 -9.83 -20.57 9.72
CA ILE A 28 -8.57 -20.12 10.30
C ILE A 28 -7.68 -21.33 10.58
N TYR A 29 -6.62 -21.52 9.80
CA TYR A 29 -5.62 -22.54 10.04
C TYR A 29 -4.52 -22.03 10.99
N GLN A 30 -4.84 -22.01 12.27
CA GLN A 30 -3.93 -21.51 13.32
C GLN A 30 -2.95 -22.61 13.72
N THR A 31 -1.96 -22.84 12.89
CA THR A 31 -0.87 -23.81 13.12
C THR A 31 0.47 -23.26 12.66
N SER A 32 1.56 -23.73 13.25
CA SER A 32 2.93 -23.37 12.81
C SER A 32 3.44 -24.28 11.67
N SER A 33 3.01 -25.55 11.64
CA SER A 33 3.58 -26.58 10.77
C SER A 33 2.53 -27.59 10.32
N TYR A 34 2.88 -28.38 9.30
CA TYR A 34 2.01 -29.37 8.67
C TYR A 34 2.66 -30.73 8.65
N VAL A 35 1.86 -31.81 8.84
CA VAL A 35 2.36 -33.19 8.85
C VAL A 35 2.55 -33.68 7.41
N PHE A 36 3.71 -34.26 7.11
CA PHE A 36 4.00 -34.90 5.84
C PHE A 36 3.46 -36.32 5.82
N ARG A 37 3.17 -36.85 4.63
CA ARG A 37 2.73 -38.25 4.46
C ARG A 37 3.86 -39.22 4.81
N ASP A 38 5.07 -38.91 4.32
CA ASP A 38 6.32 -39.67 4.48
C ASP A 38 7.52 -38.78 4.17
N THR A 39 8.74 -39.32 4.27
CA THR A 39 10.00 -38.61 3.99
C THR A 39 10.17 -38.23 2.51
N ASP A 40 9.65 -39.03 1.58
CA ASP A 40 9.73 -38.74 0.15
C ASP A 40 8.80 -37.57 -0.23
N HIS A 41 7.62 -37.50 0.36
CA HIS A 41 6.72 -36.35 0.24
C HIS A 41 7.37 -35.08 0.80
N ALA A 42 7.97 -35.16 1.99
CA ALA A 42 8.71 -34.03 2.56
C ALA A 42 9.81 -33.56 1.61
N ALA A 43 10.62 -34.46 1.09
CA ALA A 43 11.70 -34.12 0.16
C ALA A 43 11.20 -33.42 -1.11
N LYS A 44 10.08 -33.88 -1.68
CA LYS A 44 9.45 -33.24 -2.85
C LYS A 44 8.96 -31.81 -2.56
N LEU A 45 8.37 -31.57 -1.38
CA LEU A 45 7.94 -30.23 -0.98
C LEU A 45 9.12 -29.27 -0.83
N PHE A 46 10.20 -29.71 -0.18
CA PHE A 46 11.42 -28.90 0.00
C PHE A 46 12.18 -28.63 -1.29
N SER A 47 12.12 -29.57 -2.26
CA SER A 47 12.75 -29.39 -3.59
C SER A 47 11.85 -28.71 -4.62
N LEU A 48 10.65 -28.26 -4.24
CA LEU A 48 9.61 -27.72 -5.14
C LEU A 48 9.13 -28.70 -6.23
N GLY A 49 9.36 -29.98 -6.05
CA GLY A 49 8.86 -31.05 -6.93
C GLY A 49 7.34 -31.32 -6.73
N GLU A 50 6.80 -30.88 -5.61
CA GLU A 50 5.36 -30.89 -5.29
C GLU A 50 5.06 -29.59 -4.54
N LEU A 51 3.90 -28.96 -4.79
CA LEU A 51 3.44 -27.79 -4.03
C LEU A 51 2.59 -28.24 -2.85
N GLY A 52 2.77 -27.65 -1.68
CA GLY A 52 2.00 -27.94 -0.49
C GLY A 52 2.40 -27.10 0.71
N PHE A 53 1.74 -27.34 1.84
CA PHE A 53 1.99 -26.59 3.07
C PHE A 53 3.07 -27.28 3.91
N ILE A 54 4.08 -26.49 4.31
CA ILE A 54 5.23 -26.95 5.11
C ILE A 54 5.21 -26.29 6.49
N TYR A 55 5.20 -24.96 6.50
CA TYR A 55 5.34 -24.15 7.68
C TYR A 55 4.67 -22.78 7.47
N THR A 56 3.90 -22.31 8.42
CA THR A 56 3.05 -21.11 8.26
C THR A 56 3.81 -19.84 7.90
N ARG A 57 5.09 -19.72 8.24
CA ARG A 57 5.92 -18.60 7.80
C ARG A 57 6.07 -18.54 6.27
N LEU A 58 6.10 -19.70 5.61
CA LEU A 58 6.19 -19.81 4.14
C LEU A 58 4.81 -19.72 3.49
N ASN A 59 3.90 -20.56 3.97
CA ASN A 59 2.55 -20.68 3.41
C ASN A 59 1.56 -21.21 4.46
N ASN A 60 0.29 -20.78 4.31
CA ASN A 60 -0.80 -21.18 5.19
C ASN A 60 -2.11 -21.08 4.39
N PRO A 61 -3.06 -22.04 4.52
CA PRO A 61 -4.29 -22.02 3.72
C PRO A 61 -5.12 -20.73 3.88
N THR A 62 -5.21 -20.17 5.08
CA THR A 62 -5.93 -18.89 5.31
C THR A 62 -5.23 -17.73 4.60
N ASN A 63 -3.89 -17.66 4.71
CA ASN A 63 -3.09 -16.64 4.06
C ASN A 63 -3.15 -16.79 2.52
N GLN A 64 -3.17 -18.03 2.02
CA GLN A 64 -3.28 -18.29 0.58
C GLN A 64 -4.57 -17.74 0.01
N ILE A 65 -5.71 -17.94 0.68
CA ILE A 65 -7.00 -17.38 0.25
C ILE A 65 -6.95 -15.85 0.20
N LEU A 66 -6.31 -15.20 1.17
CA LEU A 66 -6.10 -13.75 1.13
C LEU A 66 -5.22 -13.33 -0.04
N GLN A 67 -4.12 -14.04 -0.29
CA GLN A 67 -3.20 -13.78 -1.41
C GLN A 67 -3.89 -13.90 -2.76
N ASP A 68 -4.64 -14.99 -2.98
CA ASP A 68 -5.38 -15.22 -4.22
C ASP A 68 -6.45 -14.15 -4.46
N ARG A 69 -7.12 -13.71 -3.39
CA ARG A 69 -8.12 -12.64 -3.42
C ARG A 69 -7.51 -11.30 -3.79
N LEU A 70 -6.37 -10.94 -3.15
CA LEU A 70 -5.63 -9.71 -3.45
C LEU A 70 -5.11 -9.71 -4.88
N ALA A 71 -4.54 -10.82 -5.36
CA ALA A 71 -4.12 -10.97 -6.75
C ALA A 71 -5.30 -10.76 -7.71
N ALA A 72 -6.46 -11.35 -7.41
CA ALA A 72 -7.65 -11.25 -8.26
C ALA A 72 -8.23 -9.83 -8.31
N VAL A 73 -8.25 -9.08 -7.19
CA VAL A 73 -8.82 -7.72 -7.16
C VAL A 73 -7.87 -6.68 -7.74
N GLU A 74 -6.56 -6.90 -7.72
CA GLU A 74 -5.57 -6.03 -8.39
C GLU A 74 -5.26 -6.47 -9.82
N GLY A 75 -5.59 -7.71 -10.21
CA GLY A 75 -5.31 -8.25 -11.54
C GLY A 75 -3.87 -8.75 -11.70
N GLY A 76 -3.22 -9.16 -10.60
CA GLY A 76 -1.89 -9.74 -10.59
C GLY A 76 -1.87 -11.24 -10.84
N VAL A 77 -0.69 -11.80 -11.12
CA VAL A 77 -0.45 -13.25 -11.27
C VAL A 77 -0.24 -13.94 -9.94
N GLY A 78 0.12 -13.18 -8.89
CA GLY A 78 0.32 -13.67 -7.54
C GLY A 78 0.38 -12.54 -6.53
N ALA A 79 0.22 -12.87 -5.25
CA ALA A 79 0.42 -11.96 -4.13
C ALA A 79 1.11 -12.67 -2.98
N VAL A 80 1.85 -11.92 -2.17
CA VAL A 80 2.48 -12.38 -0.93
C VAL A 80 2.06 -11.48 0.21
N VAL A 81 1.63 -12.04 1.33
CA VAL A 81 1.19 -11.28 2.51
C VAL A 81 2.23 -11.28 3.62
N PHE A 82 2.30 -10.16 4.35
CA PHE A 82 3.29 -9.85 5.37
C PHE A 82 2.64 -9.33 6.65
N ALA A 83 3.39 -9.35 7.75
CA ALA A 83 2.94 -8.87 9.06
C ALA A 83 2.58 -7.37 9.09
N SER A 84 3.06 -6.56 8.14
CA SER A 84 2.74 -5.14 8.02
C SER A 84 3.05 -4.62 6.61
N GLY A 85 2.52 -3.44 6.26
CA GLY A 85 2.89 -2.74 5.01
C GLY A 85 4.39 -2.45 4.93
N THR A 86 5.01 -2.02 6.04
CA THR A 86 6.45 -1.79 6.10
C THR A 86 7.26 -3.08 5.90
N ALA A 87 6.80 -4.22 6.45
CA ALA A 87 7.43 -5.52 6.20
C ALA A 87 7.31 -5.91 4.70
N ALA A 88 6.19 -5.64 4.05
CA ALA A 88 6.03 -5.84 2.62
C ALA A 88 7.02 -4.98 1.82
N ILE A 89 7.09 -3.67 2.08
CA ILE A 89 8.00 -2.76 1.38
C ILE A 89 9.46 -3.20 1.58
N SER A 90 9.90 -3.37 2.83
CA SER A 90 11.30 -3.69 3.13
C SER A 90 11.71 -5.05 2.56
N THR A 91 10.87 -6.10 2.74
CA THR A 91 11.16 -7.42 2.21
C THR A 91 11.15 -7.43 0.68
N GLY A 92 10.18 -6.77 0.04
CA GLY A 92 10.12 -6.67 -1.41
C GLY A 92 11.33 -5.97 -2.01
N LEU A 93 11.74 -4.85 -1.43
CA LEU A 93 12.92 -4.12 -1.88
C LEU A 93 14.21 -4.93 -1.65
N LEU A 94 14.38 -5.59 -0.49
CA LEU A 94 15.55 -6.41 -0.20
C LEU A 94 15.59 -7.75 -0.98
N THR A 95 14.45 -8.22 -1.50
CA THR A 95 14.41 -9.34 -2.45
C THR A 95 14.87 -8.94 -3.85
N LEU A 96 14.64 -7.67 -4.20
CA LEU A 96 14.94 -7.10 -5.52
C LEU A 96 16.33 -6.46 -5.59
N LEU A 97 16.81 -5.89 -4.48
CA LEU A 97 17.98 -5.01 -4.44
C LEU A 97 19.10 -5.58 -3.59
N ARG A 98 20.32 -5.21 -3.94
CA ARG A 98 21.54 -5.52 -3.20
C ARG A 98 22.38 -4.26 -2.94
N ALA A 99 23.45 -4.40 -2.16
CA ALA A 99 24.39 -3.30 -1.93
C ALA A 99 24.97 -2.80 -3.27
N GLY A 100 25.00 -1.48 -3.44
CA GLY A 100 25.39 -0.80 -4.67
C GLY A 100 24.23 -0.43 -5.58
N ASP A 101 23.01 -0.90 -5.33
CA ASP A 101 21.83 -0.58 -6.16
C ASP A 101 21.22 0.78 -5.79
N HIS A 102 20.44 1.32 -6.73
CA HIS A 102 19.82 2.62 -6.65
C HIS A 102 18.31 2.56 -6.95
N ILE A 103 17.53 3.40 -6.27
CA ILE A 103 16.09 3.59 -6.45
C ILE A 103 15.82 5.03 -6.85
N VAL A 104 14.89 5.28 -7.77
CA VAL A 104 14.27 6.59 -7.96
C VAL A 104 12.88 6.55 -7.33
N ALA A 105 12.63 7.45 -6.38
CA ALA A 105 11.39 7.48 -5.62
C ALA A 105 10.72 8.85 -5.64
N SER A 106 9.39 8.88 -5.53
CA SER A 106 8.67 10.13 -5.26
C SER A 106 9.13 10.75 -3.94
N SER A 107 9.24 12.06 -3.89
CA SER A 107 9.45 12.80 -2.62
C SER A 107 8.19 12.83 -1.73
N SER A 108 7.02 12.55 -2.29
CA SER A 108 5.74 12.48 -1.59
C SER A 108 5.45 11.05 -1.20
N LEU A 109 5.94 10.62 -0.05
CA LEU A 109 5.78 9.28 0.50
C LEU A 109 5.34 9.33 1.98
N TYR A 110 4.72 8.28 2.44
CA TYR A 110 4.52 8.04 3.87
C TYR A 110 5.85 8.16 4.62
N GLY A 111 5.84 8.87 5.76
CA GLY A 111 7.07 9.17 6.50
C GLY A 111 7.92 7.94 6.87
N GLY A 112 7.29 6.79 7.16
CA GLY A 112 8.00 5.55 7.42
C GLY A 112 8.72 5.00 6.19
N THR A 113 8.10 5.08 5.01
CA THR A 113 8.71 4.69 3.73
C THR A 113 9.85 5.64 3.36
N PHE A 114 9.63 6.96 3.51
CA PHE A 114 10.70 7.94 3.29
C PHE A 114 11.91 7.65 4.17
N ASN A 115 11.70 7.41 5.48
CA ASN A 115 12.79 7.09 6.40
C ASN A 115 13.49 5.76 6.06
N LEU A 116 12.73 4.73 5.64
CA LEU A 116 13.30 3.47 5.17
C LEU A 116 14.25 3.70 3.99
N LEU A 117 13.81 4.45 2.98
CA LEU A 117 14.59 4.72 1.77
C LEU A 117 15.76 5.68 2.00
N ASN A 118 15.59 6.69 2.86
CA ASN A 118 16.58 7.75 3.07
C ASN A 118 17.62 7.42 4.14
N VAL A 119 17.27 6.60 5.14
CA VAL A 119 18.13 6.37 6.31
C VAL A 119 18.52 4.90 6.46
N THR A 120 17.54 3.98 6.34
CA THR A 120 17.76 2.58 6.67
C THR A 120 18.46 1.84 5.54
N LEU A 121 17.97 1.94 4.30
CA LEU A 121 18.55 1.27 3.14
C LEU A 121 19.98 1.73 2.81
N PRO A 122 20.38 3.00 2.97
CA PRO A 122 21.78 3.42 2.82
C PRO A 122 22.77 2.68 3.73
N ARG A 123 22.36 2.23 4.92
CA ARG A 123 23.17 1.37 5.80
C ARG A 123 23.43 0.00 5.22
N LEU A 124 22.59 -0.44 4.28
CA LEU A 124 22.71 -1.69 3.53
C LEU A 124 23.34 -1.48 2.15
N GLY A 125 23.84 -0.27 1.88
CA GLY A 125 24.50 0.09 0.61
C GLY A 125 23.54 0.38 -0.54
N ILE A 126 22.23 0.56 -0.29
CA ILE A 126 21.21 0.89 -1.29
C ILE A 126 20.90 2.37 -1.21
N THR A 127 21.00 3.09 -2.33
CA THR A 127 20.79 4.55 -2.39
C THR A 127 19.47 4.91 -3.05
N THR A 128 18.95 6.11 -2.73
CA THR A 128 17.69 6.61 -3.30
C THR A 128 17.84 8.06 -3.75
N THR A 129 17.37 8.37 -4.98
CA THR A 129 17.14 9.74 -5.43
C THR A 129 15.64 10.03 -5.35
N PHE A 130 15.27 11.03 -4.55
CA PHE A 130 13.90 11.51 -4.46
C PHE A 130 13.62 12.58 -5.50
N VAL A 131 12.47 12.48 -6.19
CA VAL A 131 12.06 13.39 -7.25
C VAL A 131 10.66 13.95 -7.01
N ASP A 132 10.38 15.13 -7.53
CA ASP A 132 9.00 15.63 -7.63
C ASP A 132 8.25 14.84 -8.70
N ALA A 133 7.35 13.97 -8.25
CA ALA A 133 6.57 13.08 -9.10
C ALA A 133 5.44 13.78 -9.85
N SER A 134 5.17 15.07 -9.59
CA SER A 134 4.22 15.87 -10.38
C SER A 134 4.70 16.08 -11.83
N ASN A 135 6.01 15.96 -12.08
CA ASN A 135 6.58 15.88 -13.41
C ASN A 135 7.20 14.49 -13.63
N PRO A 136 6.55 13.59 -14.38
CA PRO A 136 7.02 12.23 -14.64
C PRO A 136 8.43 12.13 -15.23
N GLU A 137 8.86 13.10 -16.06
CA GLU A 137 10.20 13.12 -16.66
C GLU A 137 11.33 13.18 -15.62
N ASN A 138 11.04 13.66 -14.39
CA ASN A 138 12.04 13.72 -13.33
C ASN A 138 12.55 12.31 -12.96
N PHE A 139 11.72 11.28 -13.13
CA PHE A 139 12.14 9.89 -12.91
C PHE A 139 13.22 9.49 -13.92
N GLY A 140 12.98 9.72 -15.21
CA GLY A 140 13.96 9.42 -16.27
C GLY A 140 15.27 10.18 -16.09
N LYS A 141 15.21 11.48 -15.71
CA LYS A 141 16.39 12.34 -15.46
C LYS A 141 17.23 11.88 -14.25
N ALA A 142 16.60 11.18 -13.29
CA ALA A 142 17.28 10.70 -12.07
C ALA A 142 17.86 9.28 -12.23
N VAL A 143 17.69 8.63 -13.38
CA VAL A 143 18.21 7.28 -13.63
C VAL A 143 19.73 7.28 -13.62
N GLN A 144 20.31 6.33 -12.91
CA GLN A 144 21.74 6.01 -12.86
C GLN A 144 21.99 4.62 -13.44
N ALA A 145 23.22 4.27 -13.74
CA ALA A 145 23.60 2.96 -14.31
C ALA A 145 23.15 1.79 -13.41
N ASN A 146 23.14 2.00 -12.09
CA ASN A 146 22.75 1.03 -11.06
C ASN A 146 21.29 1.19 -10.61
N THR A 147 20.45 1.98 -11.29
CA THR A 147 19.01 2.10 -10.94
C THR A 147 18.30 0.78 -11.23
N LYS A 148 17.55 0.31 -10.21
CA LYS A 148 16.84 -0.98 -10.22
C LYS A 148 15.34 -0.89 -10.03
N ALA A 149 14.80 0.22 -9.55
CA ALA A 149 13.37 0.38 -9.34
C ALA A 149 12.92 1.85 -9.35
N PHE A 150 11.67 2.08 -9.75
CA PHE A 150 10.93 3.30 -9.45
C PHE A 150 9.89 3.01 -8.38
N PHE A 151 9.75 3.92 -7.42
CA PHE A 151 8.82 3.76 -6.30
C PHE A 151 7.96 5.01 -6.11
N VAL A 152 6.63 4.84 -6.05
CA VAL A 152 5.66 5.92 -5.80
C VAL A 152 4.52 5.45 -4.89
N GLU A 153 3.77 6.41 -4.30
CA GLU A 153 2.41 6.19 -3.80
C GLU A 153 1.39 6.66 -4.84
N SER A 154 0.33 5.89 -5.05
CA SER A 154 -0.72 6.23 -6.04
C SER A 154 -1.49 7.50 -5.66
N LEU A 155 -1.67 7.71 -4.37
CA LEU A 155 -2.26 8.89 -3.74
C LEU A 155 -1.43 9.20 -2.48
N GLY A 156 -0.75 10.33 -2.50
CA GLY A 156 0.22 10.69 -1.45
C GLY A 156 -0.44 10.96 -0.09
N ASN A 157 0.31 10.74 0.98
CA ASN A 157 -0.12 11.01 2.35
C ASN A 157 0.99 11.74 3.13
N PRO A 158 0.76 12.99 3.59
CA PRO A 158 -0.52 13.72 3.68
C PRO A 158 -0.84 14.65 2.51
N LYS A 159 0.02 14.73 1.50
CA LYS A 159 -0.05 15.72 0.41
C LYS A 159 -1.23 15.53 -0.54
N LEU A 160 -1.82 14.33 -0.61
CA LEU A 160 -2.94 13.94 -1.47
C LEU A 160 -2.71 14.28 -2.96
N ASP A 161 -1.46 14.23 -3.39
CA ASP A 161 -1.12 14.37 -4.80
C ASP A 161 -1.52 13.11 -5.57
N VAL A 162 -2.16 13.31 -6.70
CA VAL A 162 -2.52 12.26 -7.67
C VAL A 162 -1.47 12.27 -8.76
N LEU A 163 -0.89 11.11 -9.05
CA LEU A 163 0.19 10.98 -10.01
C LEU A 163 -0.29 10.46 -11.37
N ASP A 164 0.35 10.90 -12.45
CA ASP A 164 0.20 10.28 -13.78
C ASP A 164 0.99 8.98 -13.86
N LEU A 165 0.36 7.90 -13.41
CA LEU A 165 0.99 6.58 -13.35
C LEU A 165 1.39 6.05 -14.73
N LYS A 166 0.62 6.36 -15.79
CA LYS A 166 0.95 5.93 -17.17
C LYS A 166 2.22 6.61 -17.66
N ALA A 167 2.37 7.91 -17.40
CA ALA A 167 3.56 8.64 -17.79
C ALA A 167 4.80 8.16 -17.00
N ILE A 168 4.69 7.93 -15.67
CA ILE A 168 5.80 7.39 -14.88
C ILE A 168 6.15 5.96 -15.33
N SER A 169 5.15 5.12 -15.63
CA SER A 169 5.38 3.78 -16.17
C SER A 169 6.16 3.78 -17.49
N LYS A 170 5.93 4.79 -18.35
CA LYS A 170 6.70 4.97 -19.58
C LYS A 170 8.18 5.23 -19.30
N GLU A 171 8.48 6.09 -18.32
CA GLU A 171 9.85 6.35 -17.88
C GLU A 171 10.51 5.09 -17.28
N ALA A 172 9.77 4.30 -16.47
CA ALA A 172 10.27 3.04 -15.92
C ALA A 172 10.60 2.01 -17.00
N LYS A 173 9.72 1.89 -18.02
CA LYS A 173 9.98 1.03 -19.18
C LYS A 173 11.22 1.47 -19.98
N ALA A 174 11.39 2.77 -20.19
CA ALA A 174 12.56 3.31 -20.88
C ALA A 174 13.85 3.03 -20.09
N ALA A 175 13.78 3.09 -18.76
CA ALA A 175 14.88 2.77 -17.85
C ALA A 175 15.08 1.25 -17.66
N GLN A 176 14.18 0.39 -18.16
CA GLN A 176 14.18 -1.06 -17.98
C GLN A 176 14.22 -1.48 -16.50
N VAL A 177 13.41 -0.84 -15.66
CA VAL A 177 13.28 -1.13 -14.23
C VAL A 177 11.81 -1.35 -13.85
N PRO A 178 11.50 -2.17 -12.83
CA PRO A 178 10.13 -2.35 -12.36
C PRO A 178 9.59 -1.04 -11.76
N PHE A 179 8.32 -0.79 -12.06
CA PHE A 179 7.53 0.29 -11.50
C PHE A 179 6.71 -0.24 -10.30
N ILE A 180 7.05 0.23 -9.10
CA ILE A 180 6.46 -0.17 -7.83
C ILE A 180 5.52 0.93 -7.35
N VAL A 181 4.27 0.58 -7.08
CA VAL A 181 3.25 1.52 -6.63
C VAL A 181 2.66 1.08 -5.30
N ASP A 182 2.84 1.86 -4.26
CA ASP A 182 2.07 1.69 -3.02
C ASP A 182 0.66 2.27 -3.21
N ASN A 183 -0.35 1.39 -3.21
CA ASN A 183 -1.75 1.72 -3.47
C ASN A 183 -2.61 1.72 -2.20
N THR A 184 -1.98 1.93 -1.05
CA THR A 184 -2.63 1.82 0.27
C THR A 184 -3.78 2.82 0.44
N VAL A 185 -3.61 4.08 0.02
CA VAL A 185 -4.58 5.16 0.25
C VAL A 185 -5.76 5.05 -0.71
N ALA A 186 -5.52 4.77 -1.97
CA ALA A 186 -6.60 4.58 -2.95
C ALA A 186 -7.31 3.23 -2.78
N SER A 187 -6.59 2.17 -2.41
CA SER A 187 -7.04 0.79 -2.37
C SER A 187 -7.42 0.21 -3.75
N PRO A 188 -7.49 -1.12 -3.92
CA PRO A 188 -7.84 -1.73 -5.21
C PRO A 188 -9.28 -1.45 -5.66
N ALA A 189 -10.12 -0.92 -4.78
CA ALA A 189 -11.49 -0.58 -5.13
C ALA A 189 -11.62 0.76 -5.87
N LEU A 190 -10.70 1.70 -5.65
CA LEU A 190 -10.71 3.00 -6.33
C LEU A 190 -9.74 3.06 -7.50
N LEU A 191 -8.56 2.43 -7.37
CA LEU A 191 -7.51 2.44 -8.37
C LEU A 191 -6.86 1.07 -8.49
N ASN A 192 -6.59 0.64 -9.72
CA ASN A 192 -5.82 -0.55 -10.04
C ASN A 192 -4.54 -0.15 -10.79
N PRO A 193 -3.39 0.00 -10.10
CA PRO A 193 -2.16 0.49 -10.72
C PRO A 193 -1.60 -0.42 -11.82
N ILE A 194 -1.88 -1.72 -11.78
CA ILE A 194 -1.45 -2.67 -12.82
C ILE A 194 -2.00 -2.27 -14.19
N LYS A 195 -3.25 -1.78 -14.24
CA LYS A 195 -3.86 -1.27 -15.48
C LYS A 195 -3.19 -0.02 -16.03
N HIS A 196 -2.38 0.64 -15.22
CA HIS A 196 -1.63 1.85 -15.56
C HIS A 196 -0.12 1.61 -15.65
N GLY A 197 0.28 0.32 -15.69
CA GLY A 197 1.64 -0.11 -15.98
C GLY A 197 2.52 -0.37 -14.76
N ALA A 198 1.97 -0.42 -13.54
CA ALA A 198 2.70 -0.91 -12.39
C ALA A 198 3.06 -2.39 -12.56
N ASN A 199 4.28 -2.76 -12.20
CA ASN A 199 4.75 -4.14 -12.21
C ASN A 199 4.54 -4.79 -10.84
N LEU A 200 4.71 -4.02 -9.77
CA LEU A 200 4.48 -4.46 -8.39
C LEU A 200 3.57 -3.45 -7.69
N VAL A 201 2.55 -3.96 -6.98
CA VAL A 201 1.63 -3.13 -6.18
C VAL A 201 1.78 -3.51 -4.71
N ILE A 202 1.92 -2.51 -3.86
CA ILE A 202 2.05 -2.69 -2.41
C ILE A 202 0.80 -2.17 -1.71
N HIS A 203 0.41 -2.85 -0.64
CA HIS A 203 -0.63 -2.39 0.27
C HIS A 203 -0.23 -2.57 1.73
N SER A 204 -0.48 -1.56 2.54
CA SER A 204 -0.71 -1.76 3.95
C SER A 204 -2.15 -2.25 4.15
N LEU A 205 -2.33 -3.55 4.35
CA LEU A 205 -3.64 -4.17 4.58
C LEU A 205 -4.31 -3.69 5.88
N THR A 206 -3.50 -3.09 6.76
CA THR A 206 -3.90 -2.45 8.02
C THR A 206 -4.92 -1.33 7.81
N LYS A 207 -4.90 -0.67 6.64
CA LYS A 207 -5.64 0.56 6.34
C LYS A 207 -7.03 0.22 5.77
N TYR A 208 -7.46 0.84 4.69
CA TYR A 208 -8.80 0.66 4.10
C TYR A 208 -9.18 -0.78 3.83
N ILE A 209 -8.22 -1.66 3.47
CA ILE A 209 -8.53 -3.07 3.19
C ILE A 209 -9.04 -3.77 4.45
N GLY A 210 -8.34 -3.71 5.56
CA GLY A 210 -8.81 -4.20 6.86
C GLY A 210 -9.95 -3.37 7.42
N GLY A 211 -9.78 -2.05 7.45
CA GLY A 211 -10.79 -1.04 7.72
C GLY A 211 -11.33 -0.94 9.14
N GLN A 212 -10.92 -1.83 10.05
CA GLN A 212 -11.48 -1.91 11.41
C GLN A 212 -10.48 -1.52 12.52
N GLY A 213 -9.24 -1.18 12.16
CA GLY A 213 -8.19 -0.87 13.13
C GLY A 213 -7.76 -2.05 14.02
N THR A 214 -8.14 -3.29 13.66
CA THR A 214 -7.94 -4.49 14.49
C THR A 214 -6.65 -5.24 14.18
N SER A 215 -6.17 -5.21 12.92
CA SER A 215 -5.10 -6.09 12.46
C SER A 215 -4.07 -5.34 11.62
N LEU A 216 -2.80 -5.65 11.89
CA LEU A 216 -1.70 -5.27 11.00
C LEU A 216 -1.59 -6.29 9.87
N GLY A 217 -1.25 -5.81 8.69
CA GLY A 217 -0.91 -6.64 7.54
C GLY A 217 -0.32 -5.82 6.42
N GLY A 218 0.38 -6.48 5.51
CA GLY A 218 0.92 -5.92 4.29
C GLY A 218 0.80 -6.91 3.14
N ALA A 219 0.89 -6.44 1.91
CA ALA A 219 0.93 -7.31 0.74
C ALA A 219 1.77 -6.70 -0.38
N ILE A 220 2.34 -7.57 -1.21
CA ILE A 220 2.86 -7.23 -2.54
C ILE A 220 2.11 -8.09 -3.54
N ILE A 221 1.61 -7.44 -4.59
CA ILE A 221 0.96 -8.08 -5.73
C ILE A 221 1.90 -7.93 -6.93
N ASP A 222 2.18 -9.05 -7.58
CA ASP A 222 3.00 -9.11 -8.78
C ASP A 222 2.09 -9.11 -10.02
N ALA A 223 2.28 -8.15 -10.91
CA ALA A 223 1.56 -8.10 -12.19
C ALA A 223 2.00 -9.20 -13.16
N GLY A 224 3.18 -9.79 -12.97
CA GLY A 224 3.78 -10.77 -13.89
C GLY A 224 4.18 -10.18 -15.25
N THR A 225 4.33 -8.86 -15.33
CA THR A 225 4.53 -8.14 -16.60
C THR A 225 5.95 -7.61 -16.79
N PHE A 226 6.81 -7.69 -15.76
CA PHE A 226 8.18 -7.23 -15.87
C PHE A 226 9.09 -8.32 -16.45
N ASP A 227 9.95 -7.93 -17.38
CA ASP A 227 10.97 -8.82 -17.95
C ASP A 227 12.20 -8.89 -17.05
N TRP A 228 12.27 -9.93 -16.22
CA TRP A 228 13.41 -10.19 -15.34
C TRP A 228 14.66 -10.66 -16.08
N THR A 229 14.56 -10.93 -17.41
CA THR A 229 15.69 -11.40 -18.24
C THR A 229 16.41 -10.27 -18.98
N ASN A 230 16.09 -9.02 -18.71
CA ASN A 230 16.61 -7.83 -19.40
C ASN A 230 18.09 -7.50 -19.10
N GLY A 231 18.80 -8.36 -18.38
CA GLY A 231 20.23 -8.23 -18.05
C GLY A 231 20.55 -7.40 -16.81
N LYS A 232 19.55 -6.76 -16.18
CA LYS A 232 19.75 -5.96 -14.96
C LYS A 232 19.57 -6.75 -13.66
N PHE A 233 18.95 -7.94 -13.71
CA PHE A 233 18.52 -8.71 -12.55
C PHE A 233 19.09 -10.12 -12.57
N PRO A 234 20.42 -10.31 -12.40
CA PRO A 234 21.08 -11.62 -12.44
C PRO A 234 20.51 -12.59 -11.40
N GLU A 235 19.97 -12.09 -10.28
CA GLU A 235 19.32 -12.90 -9.23
C GLU A 235 18.07 -13.65 -9.70
N PHE A 236 17.55 -13.36 -10.89
CA PHE A 236 16.43 -14.08 -11.51
C PHE A 236 16.89 -15.00 -12.64
N THR A 237 18.07 -14.77 -13.22
CA THR A 237 18.59 -15.47 -14.40
C THR A 237 19.78 -16.35 -14.11
N GLU A 238 20.40 -16.20 -12.94
CA GLU A 238 21.51 -17.06 -12.48
C GLU A 238 20.99 -18.14 -11.52
N PRO A 239 21.70 -19.30 -11.43
CA PRO A 239 21.35 -20.36 -10.51
C PRO A 239 21.35 -19.90 -9.05
N SER A 240 20.22 -20.05 -8.34
CA SER A 240 20.11 -19.71 -6.92
C SER A 240 20.86 -20.70 -6.04
N ALA A 241 21.85 -20.23 -5.28
CA ALA A 241 22.59 -21.05 -4.33
C ALA A 241 21.70 -21.58 -3.18
N GLY A 242 20.63 -20.85 -2.83
CA GLY A 242 19.69 -21.22 -1.77
C GLY A 242 18.67 -22.29 -2.18
N TYR A 243 18.51 -22.56 -3.47
CA TYR A 243 17.52 -23.49 -4.02
C TYR A 243 18.09 -24.41 -5.11
N HIS A 244 19.17 -25.11 -4.80
CA HIS A 244 19.75 -26.19 -5.65
C HIS A 244 19.99 -25.77 -7.11
N GLY A 245 20.31 -24.50 -7.35
CA GLY A 245 20.56 -23.99 -8.70
C GLY A 245 19.31 -23.61 -9.49
N LEU A 246 18.16 -23.40 -8.84
CA LEU A 246 16.94 -22.91 -9.48
C LEU A 246 17.20 -21.57 -10.18
N VAL A 247 16.85 -21.48 -11.46
CA VAL A 247 16.79 -20.22 -12.21
C VAL A 247 15.34 -19.74 -12.23
N TYR A 248 15.03 -18.69 -11.47
CA TYR A 248 13.66 -18.25 -11.21
C TYR A 248 12.91 -17.88 -12.49
N SER A 249 13.53 -17.14 -13.41
CA SER A 249 12.89 -16.71 -14.64
C SER A 249 12.54 -17.87 -15.58
N GLU A 250 13.38 -18.91 -15.65
CA GLU A 250 13.16 -20.09 -16.50
C GLU A 250 12.08 -21.00 -15.91
N ALA A 251 12.17 -21.28 -14.60
CA ALA A 251 11.30 -22.25 -13.94
C ALA A 251 9.87 -21.71 -13.68
N LEU A 252 9.73 -20.38 -13.48
CA LEU A 252 8.50 -19.79 -12.93
C LEU A 252 7.92 -18.69 -13.82
N GLY A 253 8.63 -18.26 -14.87
CA GLY A 253 8.17 -17.28 -15.84
C GLY A 253 7.59 -16.02 -15.19
N PRO A 254 6.33 -15.64 -15.49
CA PRO A 254 5.69 -14.42 -14.94
C PRO A 254 5.60 -14.37 -13.41
N ALA A 255 5.64 -15.54 -12.74
CA ALA A 255 5.55 -15.62 -11.27
C ALA A 255 6.95 -15.64 -10.58
N ALA A 256 8.03 -15.42 -11.32
CA ALA A 256 9.40 -15.48 -10.81
C ALA A 256 9.62 -14.60 -9.59
N PHE A 257 9.13 -13.36 -9.60
CA PHE A 257 9.25 -12.46 -8.45
C PHE A 257 8.44 -12.95 -7.25
N THR A 258 7.18 -13.36 -7.47
CA THR A 258 6.31 -13.88 -6.41
C THR A 258 6.96 -15.04 -5.66
N PHE A 259 7.50 -16.01 -6.39
CA PHE A 259 8.15 -17.18 -5.77
C PHE A 259 9.48 -16.83 -5.11
N LYS A 260 10.32 -15.98 -5.72
CA LYS A 260 11.54 -15.50 -5.08
C LYS A 260 11.23 -14.76 -3.78
N LEU A 261 10.17 -13.94 -3.77
CA LEU A 261 9.72 -13.22 -2.59
C LEU A 261 9.27 -14.17 -1.46
N ILE A 262 8.65 -15.32 -1.78
CA ILE A 262 8.29 -16.34 -0.79
C ILE A 262 9.52 -17.10 -0.32
N LEU A 263 10.31 -17.61 -1.28
CA LEU A 263 11.36 -18.59 -1.03
C LEU A 263 12.63 -18.00 -0.41
N GLU A 264 12.91 -16.72 -0.66
CA GLU A 264 14.03 -15.99 -0.07
C GLU A 264 13.52 -14.87 0.86
N GLY A 265 12.70 -13.95 0.35
CA GLY A 265 12.25 -12.79 1.09
C GLY A 265 11.48 -13.17 2.37
N LEU A 266 10.33 -13.80 2.23
CA LEU A 266 9.48 -14.14 3.38
C LEU A 266 10.12 -15.19 4.30
N ARG A 267 10.74 -16.23 3.69
CA ARG A 267 11.41 -17.29 4.44
C ARG A 267 12.51 -16.74 5.34
N ASP A 268 13.38 -15.88 4.79
CA ASP A 268 14.64 -15.50 5.45
C ASP A 268 14.47 -14.28 6.35
N PHE A 269 13.65 -13.28 5.94
CA PHE A 269 13.37 -12.09 6.76
C PHE A 269 12.22 -12.28 7.77
N GLY A 270 11.37 -13.31 7.58
CA GLY A 270 10.43 -13.76 8.59
C GLY A 270 9.21 -12.88 8.86
N GLY A 271 8.91 -11.93 7.99
CA GLY A 271 7.78 -10.99 8.15
C GLY A 271 6.38 -11.60 7.90
N ALA A 272 6.15 -12.84 8.35
CA ALA A 272 4.93 -13.60 8.06
C ALA A 272 3.68 -13.04 8.74
N LEU A 273 2.56 -13.04 8.01
CA LEU A 273 1.24 -12.65 8.52
C LEU A 273 0.64 -13.77 9.38
N SER A 274 0.06 -13.42 10.53
CA SER A 274 -0.75 -14.36 11.32
C SER A 274 -2.01 -14.78 10.56
N PRO A 275 -2.38 -16.09 10.54
CA PRO A 275 -3.63 -16.54 9.94
C PRO A 275 -4.89 -15.89 10.54
N PHE A 276 -4.86 -15.56 11.82
CA PHE A 276 -5.94 -14.82 12.48
C PHE A 276 -6.07 -13.40 11.92
N ASN A 277 -4.96 -12.69 11.72
CA ASN A 277 -4.97 -11.37 11.08
C ASN A 277 -5.43 -11.48 9.61
N ALA A 278 -4.98 -12.51 8.88
CA ALA A 278 -5.42 -12.76 7.51
C ALA A 278 -6.95 -12.93 7.43
N PHE A 279 -7.54 -13.69 8.34
CA PHE A 279 -8.99 -13.86 8.43
C PHE A 279 -9.71 -12.53 8.66
N GLN A 280 -9.26 -11.70 9.61
CA GLN A 280 -9.87 -10.38 9.84
C GLN A 280 -9.74 -9.44 8.64
N ILE A 281 -8.59 -9.48 7.95
CA ILE A 281 -8.35 -8.69 6.74
C ILE A 281 -9.26 -9.18 5.59
N ILE A 282 -9.48 -10.48 5.46
CA ILE A 282 -10.43 -11.05 4.48
C ILE A 282 -11.82 -10.47 4.71
N GLN A 283 -12.31 -10.44 5.95
CA GLN A 283 -13.61 -9.85 6.28
C GLN A 283 -13.68 -8.36 5.92
N GLY A 284 -12.59 -7.62 6.16
CA GLY A 284 -12.48 -6.23 5.73
C GLY A 284 -12.53 -6.08 4.20
N LEU A 285 -11.79 -6.91 3.46
CA LEU A 285 -11.74 -6.88 2.00
C LEU A 285 -13.13 -7.16 1.38
N GLU A 286 -13.89 -8.09 1.95
CA GLU A 286 -15.24 -8.44 1.50
C GLU A 286 -16.20 -7.23 1.49
N THR A 287 -16.01 -6.26 2.39
CA THR A 287 -16.85 -5.05 2.49
C THR A 287 -16.16 -3.78 1.97
N LEU A 288 -14.93 -3.88 1.46
CA LEU A 288 -14.14 -2.73 1.05
C LEU A 288 -14.87 -1.81 0.06
N ASN A 289 -15.53 -2.40 -0.94
CA ASN A 289 -16.20 -1.63 -2.00
C ASN A 289 -17.28 -0.68 -1.46
N VAL A 290 -18.10 -1.14 -0.51
CA VAL A 290 -19.17 -0.32 0.08
C VAL A 290 -18.61 0.69 1.06
N ARG A 291 -17.57 0.32 1.84
CA ARG A 291 -16.95 1.22 2.81
C ARG A 291 -16.20 2.37 2.12
N ILE A 292 -15.35 2.07 1.13
CA ILE A 292 -14.52 3.08 0.49
C ILE A 292 -15.37 4.12 -0.29
N LYS A 293 -16.52 3.69 -0.81
CA LYS A 293 -17.51 4.59 -1.42
C LYS A 293 -18.02 5.59 -0.38
N GLN A 294 -18.48 5.11 0.78
CA GLN A 294 -18.99 5.98 1.84
C GLN A 294 -17.87 6.89 2.41
N HIS A 295 -16.65 6.37 2.60
CA HIS A 295 -15.51 7.19 2.97
C HIS A 295 -15.27 8.35 2.00
N SER A 296 -15.33 8.06 0.69
CA SER A 296 -15.09 9.07 -0.34
C SER A 296 -16.21 10.10 -0.44
N GLU A 297 -17.47 9.66 -0.29
CA GLU A 297 -18.65 10.56 -0.26
C GLU A 297 -18.59 11.50 0.93
N ASN A 298 -18.37 10.97 2.14
CA ASN A 298 -18.23 11.77 3.35
C ASN A 298 -17.04 12.75 3.25
N ALA A 299 -15.89 12.28 2.72
CA ALA A 299 -14.70 13.12 2.57
C ALA A 299 -14.92 14.27 1.58
N LEU A 300 -15.56 14.01 0.44
CA LEU A 300 -15.86 15.04 -0.55
C LEU A 300 -16.83 16.10 0.03
N GLU A 301 -17.87 15.65 0.70
CA GLU A 301 -18.86 16.55 1.31
C GLU A 301 -18.25 17.39 2.43
N LEU A 302 -17.42 16.75 3.29
CA LEU A 302 -16.72 17.46 4.37
C LEU A 302 -15.69 18.45 3.83
N ALA A 303 -14.94 18.08 2.79
CA ALA A 303 -13.98 18.97 2.15
C ALA A 303 -14.66 20.20 1.53
N GLY A 304 -15.77 20.02 0.82
CA GLY A 304 -16.55 21.14 0.27
C GLY A 304 -17.14 22.04 1.36
N TRP A 305 -17.60 21.45 2.48
CA TRP A 305 -18.07 22.24 3.63
C TRP A 305 -16.93 23.03 4.28
N LEU A 306 -15.72 22.44 4.41
CA LEU A 306 -14.54 23.12 4.96
C LEU A 306 -14.10 24.32 4.11
N GLU A 307 -14.21 24.27 2.76
CA GLU A 307 -13.89 25.40 1.89
C GLU A 307 -14.72 26.66 2.22
N GLY A 308 -15.95 26.49 2.70
CA GLY A 308 -16.84 27.59 3.09
C GLY A 308 -16.61 28.13 4.50
N ARG A 309 -15.68 27.59 5.28
CA ARG A 309 -15.49 27.99 6.68
C ARG A 309 -14.53 29.16 6.82
N LYS A 310 -14.92 30.17 7.62
CA LYS A 310 -14.08 31.36 7.87
C LYS A 310 -12.80 31.04 8.66
N GLU A 311 -12.81 29.99 9.46
CA GLU A 311 -11.69 29.49 10.28
C GLU A 311 -10.62 28.79 9.43
N VAL A 312 -11.00 28.28 8.25
CA VAL A 312 -10.15 27.50 7.35
C VAL A 312 -9.41 28.43 6.39
N ALA A 313 -8.12 28.17 6.19
CA ALA A 313 -7.26 28.93 5.28
C ALA A 313 -7.21 28.31 3.88
N TRP A 314 -7.20 26.98 3.82
CA TRP A 314 -7.16 26.19 2.58
C TRP A 314 -7.65 24.76 2.84
N VAL A 315 -8.13 24.08 1.80
CA VAL A 315 -8.52 22.67 1.82
C VAL A 315 -7.82 21.94 0.66
N ASN A 316 -7.38 20.74 0.91
CA ASN A 316 -6.82 19.88 -0.12
C ASN A 316 -7.53 18.52 -0.12
N TYR A 317 -8.27 18.27 -1.18
CA TYR A 317 -8.92 17.00 -1.49
C TYR A 317 -9.02 16.87 -3.02
N PRO A 318 -8.54 15.77 -3.62
CA PRO A 318 -8.45 15.66 -5.08
C PRO A 318 -9.81 15.72 -5.81
N GLY A 319 -10.91 15.41 -5.13
CA GLY A 319 -12.26 15.48 -5.67
C GLY A 319 -12.87 16.88 -5.74
N LEU A 320 -12.27 17.90 -5.13
CA LEU A 320 -12.75 19.28 -5.21
C LEU A 320 -12.41 19.88 -6.57
N LYS A 321 -13.34 20.67 -7.13
CA LYS A 321 -13.11 21.40 -8.39
C LYS A 321 -11.97 22.42 -8.29
N SER A 322 -11.69 22.92 -7.11
CA SER A 322 -10.58 23.81 -6.77
C SER A 322 -9.22 23.11 -6.75
N SER A 323 -9.20 21.79 -6.65
CA SER A 323 -7.96 21.02 -6.59
C SER A 323 -7.20 21.04 -7.92
N LYS A 324 -5.91 21.30 -7.87
CA LYS A 324 -5.03 21.18 -9.05
C LYS A 324 -4.93 19.75 -9.60
N TYR A 325 -5.35 18.76 -8.83
CA TYR A 325 -5.38 17.35 -9.21
C TYR A 325 -6.74 16.87 -9.71
N TYR A 326 -7.74 17.75 -9.79
CA TYR A 326 -9.12 17.38 -10.11
C TYR A 326 -9.25 16.55 -11.40
N ASP A 327 -8.60 16.98 -12.47
CA ASP A 327 -8.69 16.28 -13.75
C ASP A 327 -7.98 14.91 -13.71
N LEU A 328 -6.79 14.82 -13.12
CA LEU A 328 -6.11 13.54 -12.88
C LEU A 328 -6.93 12.61 -11.96
N ALA A 329 -7.55 13.17 -10.93
CA ALA A 329 -8.41 12.40 -10.03
C ALA A 329 -9.64 11.86 -10.76
N LYS A 330 -10.23 12.60 -11.69
CA LYS A 330 -11.33 12.09 -12.54
C LYS A 330 -10.88 10.95 -13.45
N GLU A 331 -9.65 10.99 -13.95
CA GLU A 331 -9.11 9.93 -14.81
C GLU A 331 -8.76 8.67 -14.01
N TYR A 332 -7.98 8.81 -12.93
CA TYR A 332 -7.42 7.69 -12.18
C TYR A 332 -8.32 7.17 -11.06
N LEU A 333 -9.15 8.03 -10.47
CA LEU A 333 -9.99 7.77 -9.30
C LEU A 333 -11.48 8.13 -9.57
N PRO A 334 -12.09 7.65 -10.67
CA PRO A 334 -13.44 8.09 -11.07
C PRO A 334 -14.54 7.69 -10.08
N ASN A 335 -14.29 6.69 -9.22
CA ASN A 335 -15.27 6.12 -8.28
C ASN A 335 -15.14 6.69 -6.85
N GLY A 336 -14.29 7.70 -6.65
CA GLY A 336 -14.02 8.32 -5.34
C GLY A 336 -12.54 8.57 -5.12
N GLN A 337 -12.19 9.51 -4.25
CA GLN A 337 -10.82 9.98 -4.05
C GLN A 337 -10.30 9.69 -2.64
N SER A 338 -10.73 8.54 -2.06
CA SER A 338 -10.39 8.11 -0.70
C SER A 338 -11.06 8.93 0.41
N GLY A 339 -10.82 8.54 1.66
CA GLY A 339 -11.35 9.20 2.85
C GLY A 339 -10.37 10.18 3.51
N LEU A 340 -9.22 10.50 2.88
CA LEU A 340 -8.29 11.47 3.44
C LEU A 340 -8.62 12.88 2.98
N VAL A 341 -8.66 13.83 3.94
CA VAL A 341 -8.78 15.27 3.70
C VAL A 341 -7.69 15.98 4.47
N THR A 342 -7.01 16.95 3.88
CA THR A 342 -6.12 17.85 4.59
C THR A 342 -6.57 19.29 4.44
N PHE A 343 -6.42 20.07 5.50
CA PHE A 343 -6.79 21.50 5.50
C PHE A 343 -5.91 22.28 6.46
N GLY A 344 -5.76 23.56 6.21
CA GLY A 344 -5.07 24.48 7.09
C GLY A 344 -6.05 25.37 7.84
N VAL A 345 -5.78 25.62 9.14
CA VAL A 345 -6.56 26.58 9.93
C VAL A 345 -5.85 27.92 10.04
N LYS A 346 -6.62 29.00 10.04
CA LYS A 346 -6.08 30.34 10.31
C LYS A 346 -5.56 30.40 11.74
N GLY A 347 -4.38 30.98 11.92
CA GLY A 347 -3.70 31.05 13.23
C GLY A 347 -2.53 30.05 13.37
N GLY A 348 -2.26 29.25 12.32
CA GLY A 348 -1.05 28.44 12.22
C GLY A 348 -0.97 27.29 13.22
N PHE A 349 0.24 26.98 13.69
CA PHE A 349 0.55 25.79 14.48
C PHE A 349 -0.29 25.63 15.74
N GLU A 350 -0.41 26.68 16.58
CA GLU A 350 -1.15 26.60 17.83
C GLU A 350 -2.67 26.50 17.60
N ALA A 351 -3.19 27.14 16.55
CA ALA A 351 -4.59 27.01 16.17
C ALA A 351 -4.91 25.58 15.69
N ALA A 352 -4.04 24.98 14.87
CA ALA A 352 -4.21 23.60 14.40
C ALA A 352 -4.23 22.61 15.55
N LYS A 353 -3.35 22.75 16.53
CA LYS A 353 -3.33 21.92 17.75
C LYS A 353 -4.64 22.07 18.54
N LYS A 354 -5.06 23.31 18.83
CA LYS A 354 -6.30 23.55 19.58
C LYS A 354 -7.53 22.92 18.93
N VAL A 355 -7.67 23.05 17.61
CA VAL A 355 -8.78 22.42 16.88
C VAL A 355 -8.69 20.90 16.96
N THR A 356 -7.48 20.34 16.76
CA THR A 356 -7.25 18.88 16.83
C THR A 356 -7.62 18.33 18.21
N ASP A 357 -7.19 19.00 19.28
CA ASP A 357 -7.43 18.59 20.68
C ASP A 357 -8.90 18.76 21.12
N ALA A 358 -9.66 19.63 20.45
CA ALA A 358 -11.04 19.95 20.79
C ALA A 358 -12.08 19.01 20.16
N THR A 359 -11.71 18.14 19.21
CA THR A 359 -12.64 17.19 18.58
C THR A 359 -13.12 16.12 19.59
N LYS A 360 -14.33 15.60 19.39
CA LYS A 360 -14.96 14.60 20.29
C LYS A 360 -15.31 13.30 19.57
N ILE A 361 -15.64 13.37 18.28
CA ILE A 361 -15.93 12.22 17.42
C ILE A 361 -14.64 11.79 16.70
N PHE A 362 -13.92 12.74 16.09
CA PHE A 362 -12.64 12.45 15.50
C PHE A 362 -11.63 12.03 16.56
N SER A 363 -11.13 10.81 16.48
CA SER A 363 -10.12 10.30 17.41
C SER A 363 -8.72 10.78 17.03
N LEU A 364 -7.99 11.39 17.97
CA LEU A 364 -6.60 11.81 17.79
C LEU A 364 -5.67 10.61 17.84
N LEU A 365 -5.22 10.13 16.71
CA LEU A 365 -4.27 9.02 16.60
C LEU A 365 -3.60 8.94 15.22
N ALA A 366 -2.50 8.19 15.13
CA ALA A 366 -1.71 8.02 13.91
C ALA A 366 -2.15 6.78 13.12
N ASN A 367 -3.31 6.84 12.47
CA ASN A 367 -3.78 5.83 11.51
C ASN A 367 -4.57 6.50 10.38
N ILE A 368 -5.00 5.69 9.38
CA ILE A 368 -5.91 6.08 8.29
C ILE A 368 -6.79 4.90 7.90
N GLY A 369 -7.92 5.16 7.25
CA GLY A 369 -8.75 4.12 6.64
C GLY A 369 -9.54 3.27 7.63
N ASP A 370 -9.66 3.71 8.89
CA ASP A 370 -10.57 3.13 9.88
C ASP A 370 -12.02 3.54 9.56
N THR A 371 -12.98 2.69 9.89
CA THR A 371 -14.41 3.01 9.82
C THR A 371 -14.80 4.20 10.68
N LYS A 372 -14.04 4.49 11.73
CA LYS A 372 -14.19 5.67 12.60
C LYS A 372 -13.31 6.81 12.12
N SER A 373 -13.81 8.02 12.20
CA SER A 373 -13.09 9.23 11.81
C SER A 373 -11.91 9.54 12.73
N LEU A 374 -10.78 9.86 12.12
CA LEU A 374 -9.51 10.13 12.79
C LEU A 374 -9.00 11.52 12.41
N ILE A 375 -8.30 12.16 13.35
CA ILE A 375 -7.66 13.46 13.18
C ILE A 375 -6.22 13.43 13.68
N ILE A 376 -5.35 14.18 13.03
CA ILE A 376 -3.97 14.38 13.50
C ILE A 376 -3.43 15.71 12.99
N HIS A 377 -2.53 16.33 13.79
CA HIS A 377 -1.71 17.47 13.38
C HIS A 377 -0.30 16.96 13.02
N PRO A 378 0.02 16.72 11.74
CA PRO A 378 1.25 16.04 11.33
C PRO A 378 2.54 16.72 11.78
N ALA A 379 2.59 18.06 11.75
CA ALA A 379 3.79 18.81 12.10
C ALA A 379 4.26 18.58 13.54
N SER A 380 3.31 18.38 14.48
CA SER A 380 3.64 18.11 15.89
C SER A 380 3.74 16.62 16.24
N THR A 381 3.45 15.71 15.29
CA THR A 381 3.33 14.27 15.57
C THR A 381 4.10 13.43 14.55
N THR A 382 3.48 12.97 13.48
CA THR A 382 4.05 12.02 12.51
C THR A 382 5.26 12.55 11.75
N HIS A 383 5.44 13.85 11.67
CA HIS A 383 6.55 14.52 10.97
C HIS A 383 7.41 15.40 11.90
N GLN A 384 7.24 15.26 13.22
CA GLN A 384 8.00 16.04 14.22
C GLN A 384 9.51 15.86 14.12
N GLN A 385 9.98 14.73 13.61
CA GLN A 385 11.40 14.42 13.44
C GLN A 385 12.04 15.16 12.27
N LEU A 386 11.24 15.73 11.36
CA LEU A 386 11.69 16.50 10.21
C LEU A 386 11.88 17.96 10.62
N ASN A 387 12.92 18.61 10.05
CA ASN A 387 13.03 20.05 10.16
C ASN A 387 11.98 20.78 9.31
N ALA A 388 11.83 22.10 9.49
CA ALA A 388 10.78 22.88 8.82
C ALA A 388 10.84 22.78 7.27
N GLU A 389 12.03 22.75 6.68
CA GLU A 389 12.23 22.60 5.24
C GLU A 389 11.79 21.21 4.75
N GLN A 390 12.17 20.17 5.47
CA GLN A 390 11.78 18.79 5.17
C GLN A 390 10.26 18.58 5.36
N GLN A 391 9.66 19.19 6.39
CA GLN A 391 8.20 19.17 6.58
C GLN A 391 7.50 19.82 5.39
N LEU A 392 7.97 20.98 4.95
CA LEU A 392 7.38 21.68 3.80
C LEU A 392 7.53 20.88 2.50
N ALA A 393 8.70 20.25 2.28
CA ALA A 393 8.94 19.38 1.13
C ALA A 393 8.01 18.14 1.14
N ALA A 394 7.70 17.62 2.32
CA ALA A 394 6.71 16.54 2.51
C ALA A 394 5.24 17.03 2.41
N GLY A 395 5.02 18.33 2.19
CA GLY A 395 3.68 18.94 2.12
C GLY A 395 3.01 19.13 3.48
N VAL A 396 3.79 19.19 4.55
CA VAL A 396 3.31 19.39 5.93
C VAL A 396 3.56 20.84 6.34
N GLY A 397 2.53 21.68 6.17
CA GLY A 397 2.50 23.03 6.75
C GLY A 397 2.27 23.00 8.26
N GLN A 398 2.66 24.08 8.94
CA GLN A 398 2.48 24.21 10.39
C GLN A 398 1.01 24.32 10.83
N ASP A 399 0.14 24.72 9.91
CA ASP A 399 -1.30 24.88 10.07
C ASP A 399 -2.11 23.64 9.62
N LEU A 400 -1.43 22.61 9.09
CA LEU A 400 -2.07 21.47 8.47
C LEU A 400 -2.69 20.52 9.49
N ILE A 401 -3.98 20.24 9.31
CA ILE A 401 -4.69 19.14 9.95
C ILE A 401 -5.02 18.07 8.90
N ARG A 402 -4.79 16.81 9.22
CA ARG A 402 -5.19 15.67 8.39
C ARG A 402 -6.36 14.94 9.05
N LEU A 403 -7.43 14.74 8.29
CA LEU A 403 -8.55 13.89 8.64
C LEU A 403 -8.46 12.58 7.87
N SER A 404 -8.82 11.47 8.51
CA SER A 404 -9.23 10.23 7.87
C SER A 404 -10.71 10.08 8.16
N VAL A 405 -11.53 10.46 7.20
CA VAL A 405 -12.98 10.53 7.34
C VAL A 405 -13.58 9.13 7.34
N GLY A 406 -14.35 8.81 8.35
CA GLY A 406 -14.98 7.51 8.58
C GLY A 406 -16.38 7.39 7.94
N LEU A 407 -17.17 6.50 8.52
CA LEU A 407 -18.50 6.13 8.01
C LEU A 407 -19.66 6.74 8.82
N GLU A 408 -19.34 7.62 9.77
CA GLU A 408 -20.33 8.31 10.60
C GLU A 408 -21.27 9.18 9.75
N ALA A 409 -22.39 9.57 10.31
CA ALA A 409 -23.28 10.56 9.70
C ALA A 409 -22.50 11.88 9.48
N ILE A 410 -22.57 12.40 8.27
CA ILE A 410 -21.76 13.57 7.87
C ILE A 410 -22.12 14.82 8.69
N GLU A 411 -23.38 14.93 9.12
CA GLU A 411 -23.88 16.03 9.95
C GLU A 411 -23.19 16.04 11.33
N ASP A 412 -22.95 14.87 11.90
CA ASP A 412 -22.27 14.73 13.19
C ASP A 412 -20.79 15.12 13.07
N LEU A 413 -20.13 14.73 11.97
CA LEU A 413 -18.75 15.13 11.70
C LEU A 413 -18.59 16.64 11.53
N LYS A 414 -19.52 17.28 10.79
CA LYS A 414 -19.56 18.75 10.65
C LYS A 414 -19.84 19.45 11.97
N ALA A 415 -20.73 18.90 12.81
CA ALA A 415 -21.04 19.42 14.13
C ALA A 415 -19.82 19.34 15.07
N ASP A 416 -19.07 18.22 15.03
CA ASP A 416 -17.87 18.03 15.82
C ASP A 416 -16.77 19.05 15.45
N LEU A 417 -16.50 19.24 14.16
CA LEU A 417 -15.55 20.28 13.72
C LEU A 417 -16.06 21.70 14.02
N THR A 418 -17.36 21.95 13.90
CA THR A 418 -17.93 23.27 14.24
C THR A 418 -17.68 23.62 15.70
N GLN A 419 -17.93 22.68 16.63
CA GLN A 419 -17.64 22.91 18.04
C GLN A 419 -16.12 23.01 18.30
N ALA A 420 -15.28 22.23 17.61
CA ALA A 420 -13.82 22.30 17.73
C ALA A 420 -13.27 23.68 17.30
N PHE A 421 -13.84 24.30 16.27
CA PHE A 421 -13.46 25.65 15.84
C PHE A 421 -13.78 26.72 16.88
N THR A 422 -14.65 26.46 17.87
CA THR A 422 -14.88 27.43 18.96
C THR A 422 -13.67 27.55 19.91
N ALA A 423 -12.69 26.67 19.81
CA ALA A 423 -11.45 26.75 20.57
C ALA A 423 -10.42 27.76 19.99
N LEU A 424 -10.72 28.33 18.80
CA LEU A 424 -9.93 29.37 18.16
C LEU A 424 -10.29 30.74 18.71
#